data_3f343cb3a7345efe3cddb9f1808169bc
#
_entry.id   3f343cb3a7345efe3cddb9f1808169bc
#
_cell.length_a   1.000
_cell.length_b   1.000
_cell.length_c   1.000
_cell.angle_alpha   90.00
_cell.angle_beta   90.00
_cell.angle_gamma   90.00
#
_symmetry.space_group_name_H-M   'P 1'
#
loop_
_entity.id
_entity.type
_entity.pdbx_description
1 polymer ?
#
loop_
_entity_poly.entity_id
_entity_poly.type
_entity_poly.pdbx_seq_one_letter_code
_entity_poly.pdbx_strand_id
1 'polypeptide(L)'
;MKGIICGSVGAALAVLGLALSPLCDAAYAQEEQIVDGIAAIVNGDVITYSQVRSLSAPREKVLSTQFRGEELVNKMKEIRMAALQDLIDRQLIIQAFKKESYQIPDHFVDERVHEIIRESFGGDRNTFIKTLEAQNYTLGEFKKMETERIIVQAMRSKNVKLQTIASPTKVDEYYRTHHDEFTTKEQVKLRLIMIPKHEESGNASVQKGMAEEILGKLSKGADFAGMAQIYSEDSARDRGGDWGWIERKTLAAPLEKVAFNLPVARISSIVEYNNNYYILKVDDKRGGTTKSFAEARAEIEKKLIQLEAQHLQERWLASLRSKAYIRTF
;
A
#
# COMPACT_ATOMS: atom_id res chain seq x y z
N MET A 1 65.92 43.43 -44.14
CA MET A 1 67.27 42.98 -44.57
C MET A 1 67.08 41.57 -45.09
N LYS A 2 67.24 41.50 -46.40
CA LYS A 2 68.05 40.51 -47.14
C LYS A 2 67.72 39.07 -46.84
N GLY A 3 67.41 38.22 -47.75
CA GLY A 3 67.68 38.13 -49.18
C GLY A 3 67.49 36.69 -49.61
N ILE A 4 66.85 36.49 -50.69
CA ILE A 4 67.51 36.01 -51.94
C ILE A 4 67.64 34.48 -51.95
N ILE A 5 66.99 33.84 -52.81
CA ILE A 5 67.04 33.41 -54.24
C ILE A 5 67.16 31.92 -54.41
N CYS A 6 66.53 31.45 -55.40
CA CYS A 6 66.76 30.45 -56.48
C CYS A 6 66.43 28.99 -56.12
N GLY A 7 65.82 28.21 -56.95
CA GLY A 7 65.53 28.24 -58.35
C GLY A 7 65.38 26.82 -58.85
N SER A 8 64.68 26.69 -59.89
CA SER A 8 64.71 25.72 -60.98
C SER A 8 63.97 24.37 -60.85
N VAL A 9 62.96 24.31 -61.65
CA VAL A 9 62.80 23.47 -62.90
C VAL A 9 62.78 21.94 -62.62
N GLY A 10 61.73 21.32 -62.98
CA GLY A 10 61.79 19.97 -63.52
C GLY A 10 60.54 19.10 -63.42
N ALA A 11 59.97 18.91 -64.56
CA ALA A 11 59.29 17.74 -65.04
C ALA A 11 57.92 17.32 -64.53
N ALA A 12 56.99 17.41 -65.46
CA ALA A 12 55.70 16.75 -65.47
C ALA A 12 55.81 15.23 -65.40
N LEU A 13 55.00 14.60 -64.56
CA LEU A 13 54.57 13.22 -64.71
C LEU A 13 53.11 13.12 -64.25
N ALA A 14 52.26 12.87 -65.27
CA ALA A 14 50.85 12.58 -65.11
C ALA A 14 50.76 11.19 -64.42
N VAL A 15 50.20 11.13 -63.22
CA VAL A 15 49.78 9.87 -62.61
C VAL A 15 48.25 9.94 -62.45
N LEU A 16 47.64 9.05 -63.23
CA LEU A 16 46.21 8.74 -63.18
C LEU A 16 45.88 8.15 -61.81
N GLY A 17 45.34 8.97 -60.92
CA GLY A 17 44.89 8.53 -59.61
C GLY A 17 43.45 8.00 -59.69
N LEU A 18 43.31 6.67 -59.59
CA LEU A 18 42.05 6.00 -59.33
C LEU A 18 41.47 6.55 -58.05
N ALA A 19 40.32 7.20 -58.13
CA ALA A 19 39.50 7.58 -56.99
C ALA A 19 38.92 6.28 -56.36
N LEU A 20 39.54 5.78 -55.33
CA LEU A 20 38.88 4.83 -54.41
C LEU A 20 37.88 5.65 -53.56
N SER A 21 36.60 5.54 -53.94
CA SER A 21 35.48 5.97 -53.06
C SER A 21 35.46 4.99 -51.89
N PRO A 22 35.47 5.46 -50.61
CA PRO A 22 35.15 4.59 -49.51
C PRO A 22 33.69 4.19 -49.63
N LEU A 23 33.42 2.90 -49.87
CA LEU A 23 32.12 2.30 -49.62
C LEU A 23 31.84 2.48 -48.11
N CYS A 24 30.96 3.44 -47.87
CA CYS A 24 30.33 3.60 -46.55
C CYS A 24 29.46 2.35 -46.34
N ASP A 25 30.01 1.32 -45.66
CA ASP A 25 29.18 0.26 -45.13
C ASP A 25 28.17 0.91 -44.19
N ALA A 26 26.96 1.14 -44.72
CA ALA A 26 25.81 1.37 -43.90
C ALA A 26 25.58 0.11 -43.08
N ALA A 27 26.21 0.08 -41.89
CA ALA A 27 25.86 -0.88 -40.86
C ALA A 27 24.35 -0.65 -40.60
N TYR A 28 23.52 -1.53 -41.15
CA TYR A 28 22.15 -1.68 -40.71
C TYR A 28 22.25 -2.02 -39.22
N ALA A 29 21.96 -1.02 -38.38
CA ALA A 29 21.64 -1.27 -37.00
C ALA A 29 20.41 -2.21 -37.03
N GLN A 30 20.64 -3.50 -36.91
CA GLN A 30 19.59 -4.43 -36.50
C GLN A 30 19.06 -3.88 -35.19
N GLU A 31 17.86 -3.27 -35.22
CA GLU A 31 17.08 -3.09 -34.00
C GLU A 31 17.03 -4.48 -33.34
N GLU A 32 17.75 -4.65 -32.24
CA GLU A 32 17.57 -5.79 -31.37
C GLU A 32 16.08 -5.78 -30.96
N GLN A 33 15.28 -6.58 -31.64
CA GLN A 33 13.97 -6.93 -31.19
C GLN A 33 14.18 -7.58 -29.82
N ILE A 34 13.92 -6.82 -28.75
CA ILE A 34 13.91 -7.34 -27.41
C ILE A 34 12.81 -8.42 -27.39
N VAL A 35 13.22 -9.67 -27.56
CA VAL A 35 12.31 -10.79 -27.48
C VAL A 35 11.85 -10.86 -26.02
N ASP A 36 10.56 -10.58 -25.83
CA ASP A 36 9.97 -10.62 -24.49
C ASP A 36 10.05 -12.04 -23.93
N GLY A 37 10.71 -12.19 -22.77
CA GLY A 37 10.92 -13.49 -22.17
C GLY A 37 9.61 -14.12 -21.68
N ILE A 38 9.56 -15.46 -21.72
CA ILE A 38 8.43 -16.24 -21.21
C ILE A 38 8.49 -16.28 -19.68
N ALA A 39 7.44 -15.85 -19.01
CA ALA A 39 7.28 -15.91 -17.56
C ALA A 39 6.55 -17.20 -17.11
N ALA A 40 5.54 -17.64 -17.89
CA ALA A 40 4.87 -18.92 -17.66
C ALA A 40 4.23 -19.48 -18.93
N ILE A 41 3.98 -20.79 -18.92
CA ILE A 41 3.17 -21.51 -19.92
C ILE A 41 1.99 -22.16 -19.20
N VAL A 42 0.78 -21.94 -19.69
CA VAL A 42 -0.47 -22.47 -19.11
C VAL A 42 -1.23 -23.23 -20.19
N ASN A 43 -1.20 -24.56 -20.17
CA ASN A 43 -1.83 -25.44 -21.18
C ASN A 43 -1.46 -25.08 -22.64
N GLY A 44 -0.21 -24.57 -22.85
CA GLY A 44 0.28 -24.13 -24.17
C GLY A 44 0.18 -22.62 -24.43
N ASP A 45 -0.64 -21.87 -23.72
CA ASP A 45 -0.68 -20.40 -23.81
C ASP A 45 0.49 -19.78 -23.03
N VAL A 46 1.12 -18.77 -23.62
CA VAL A 46 2.32 -18.11 -23.08
C VAL A 46 1.94 -16.84 -22.33
N ILE A 47 2.51 -16.68 -21.15
CA ILE A 47 2.48 -15.43 -20.35
C ILE A 47 3.90 -14.86 -20.37
N THR A 48 4.06 -13.59 -20.73
CA THR A 48 5.35 -12.93 -20.88
C THR A 48 5.73 -12.07 -19.67
N TYR A 49 7.03 -11.78 -19.53
CA TYR A 49 7.50 -10.84 -18.51
C TYR A 49 6.97 -9.42 -18.69
N SER A 50 6.72 -8.98 -19.93
CA SER A 50 6.09 -7.67 -20.19
C SER A 50 4.70 -7.60 -19.62
N GLN A 51 3.90 -8.67 -19.74
CA GLN A 51 2.56 -8.73 -19.15
C GLN A 51 2.61 -8.66 -17.63
N VAL A 52 3.54 -9.40 -17.02
CA VAL A 52 3.74 -9.35 -15.56
C VAL A 52 4.13 -7.94 -15.12
N ARG A 53 5.08 -7.30 -15.82
CA ARG A 53 5.55 -5.96 -15.53
C ARG A 53 4.43 -4.93 -15.69
N SER A 54 3.64 -5.01 -16.74
CA SER A 54 2.50 -4.10 -16.96
C SER A 54 1.49 -4.18 -15.84
N LEU A 55 1.23 -5.38 -15.32
CA LEU A 55 0.29 -5.57 -14.20
C LEU A 55 0.88 -5.13 -12.85
N SER A 56 2.19 -5.29 -12.64
CA SER A 56 2.85 -4.95 -11.37
C SER A 56 3.24 -3.47 -11.27
N ALA A 57 3.52 -2.80 -12.40
CA ALA A 57 4.11 -1.45 -12.46
C ALA A 57 3.40 -0.39 -11.59
N PRO A 58 2.06 -0.28 -11.55
CA PRO A 58 1.41 0.72 -10.71
C PRO A 58 1.71 0.51 -9.22
N ARG A 59 1.76 -0.75 -8.75
CA ARG A 59 2.08 -1.10 -7.37
C ARG A 59 3.57 -0.89 -7.07
N GLU A 60 4.46 -1.26 -7.99
CA GLU A 60 5.91 -1.05 -7.86
C GLU A 60 6.23 0.45 -7.73
N LYS A 61 5.54 1.31 -8.48
CA LYS A 61 5.68 2.77 -8.36
C LYS A 61 5.34 3.27 -6.95
N VAL A 62 4.28 2.77 -6.34
CA VAL A 62 3.90 3.13 -4.95
C VAL A 62 4.97 2.63 -3.97
N LEU A 63 5.41 1.37 -4.09
CA LEU A 63 6.45 0.83 -3.20
C LEU A 63 7.75 1.61 -3.27
N SER A 64 8.17 2.05 -4.46
CA SER A 64 9.40 2.83 -4.64
C SER A 64 9.38 4.18 -3.92
N THR A 65 8.22 4.70 -3.53
CA THR A 65 8.11 5.90 -2.69
C THR A 65 8.27 5.61 -1.20
N GLN A 66 7.94 4.38 -0.76
CA GLN A 66 7.86 4.01 0.66
C GLN A 66 9.09 3.24 1.16
N PHE A 67 9.70 2.42 0.31
CA PHE A 67 10.78 1.51 0.68
C PHE A 67 12.07 1.79 -0.09
N ARG A 68 13.22 1.32 0.42
CA ARG A 68 14.56 1.46 -0.19
C ARG A 68 15.36 0.16 0.01
N GLY A 69 16.44 0.01 -0.79
CA GLY A 69 17.40 -1.08 -0.63
C GLY A 69 16.78 -2.47 -0.80
N GLU A 70 17.25 -3.40 0.00
CA GLU A 70 16.88 -4.81 -0.07
C GLU A 70 15.38 -5.06 0.22
N GLU A 71 14.79 -4.29 1.12
CA GLU A 71 13.36 -4.40 1.43
C GLU A 71 12.49 -4.07 0.21
N LEU A 72 12.84 -3.02 -0.55
CA LEU A 72 12.16 -2.68 -1.80
C LEU A 72 12.26 -3.82 -2.82
N VAL A 73 13.46 -4.41 -3.00
CA VAL A 73 13.68 -5.53 -3.93
C VAL A 73 12.81 -6.72 -3.57
N ASN A 74 12.75 -7.09 -2.29
CA ASN A 74 11.93 -8.20 -1.81
C ASN A 74 10.44 -7.96 -2.05
N LYS A 75 9.94 -6.76 -1.72
CA LYS A 75 8.54 -6.38 -1.97
C LYS A 75 8.19 -6.32 -3.46
N MET A 76 9.09 -5.85 -4.31
CA MET A 76 8.90 -5.89 -5.77
C MET A 76 8.80 -7.32 -6.28
N LYS A 77 9.65 -8.23 -5.79
CA LYS A 77 9.59 -9.66 -6.14
C LYS A 77 8.24 -10.27 -5.76
N GLU A 78 7.76 -10.01 -4.55
CA GLU A 78 6.45 -10.48 -4.07
C GLU A 78 5.31 -10.00 -4.99
N ILE A 79 5.29 -8.71 -5.35
CA ILE A 79 4.26 -8.14 -6.24
C ILE A 79 4.31 -8.74 -7.63
N ARG A 80 5.51 -8.96 -8.19
CA ARG A 80 5.67 -9.61 -9.51
C ARG A 80 5.20 -11.06 -9.49
N MET A 81 5.52 -11.79 -8.43
CA MET A 81 5.01 -13.16 -8.26
C MET A 81 3.48 -13.19 -8.14
N ALA A 82 2.89 -12.27 -7.38
CA ALA A 82 1.44 -12.14 -7.28
C ALA A 82 0.79 -11.76 -8.62
N ALA A 83 1.43 -10.87 -9.39
CA ALA A 83 0.98 -10.49 -10.73
C ALA A 83 1.03 -11.67 -11.72
N LEU A 84 2.11 -12.46 -11.68
CA LEU A 84 2.24 -13.69 -12.48
C LEU A 84 1.13 -14.68 -12.13
N GLN A 85 0.87 -14.90 -10.85
CA GLN A 85 -0.18 -15.79 -10.39
C GLN A 85 -1.58 -15.32 -10.85
N ASP A 86 -1.86 -14.01 -10.80
CA ASP A 86 -3.13 -13.45 -11.30
C ASP A 86 -3.27 -13.65 -12.81
N LEU A 87 -2.21 -13.50 -13.59
CA LEU A 87 -2.21 -13.77 -15.03
C LEU A 87 -2.45 -15.25 -15.34
N ILE A 88 -1.82 -16.18 -14.59
CA ILE A 88 -2.07 -17.61 -14.70
C ILE A 88 -3.55 -17.91 -14.43
N ASP A 89 -4.11 -17.36 -13.36
CA ASP A 89 -5.51 -17.60 -13.00
C ASP A 89 -6.48 -17.04 -14.04
N ARG A 90 -6.21 -15.85 -14.58
CA ARG A 90 -7.00 -15.25 -15.68
C ARG A 90 -6.96 -16.15 -16.91
N GLN A 91 -5.78 -16.66 -17.28
CA GLN A 91 -5.64 -17.55 -18.43
C GLN A 91 -6.43 -18.84 -18.24
N LEU A 92 -6.40 -19.45 -17.05
CA LEU A 92 -7.18 -20.63 -16.72
C LEU A 92 -8.70 -20.37 -16.79
N ILE A 93 -9.15 -19.21 -16.32
CA ILE A 93 -10.56 -18.81 -16.39
C ILE A 93 -11.00 -18.65 -17.85
N ILE A 94 -10.19 -17.98 -18.69
CA ILE A 94 -10.49 -17.80 -20.11
C ILE A 94 -10.54 -19.16 -20.83
N GLN A 95 -9.63 -20.06 -20.53
CA GLN A 95 -9.64 -21.42 -21.08
C GLN A 95 -10.87 -22.20 -20.63
N ALA A 96 -11.28 -22.10 -19.36
CA ALA A 96 -12.50 -22.72 -18.84
C ALA A 96 -13.75 -22.17 -19.56
N PHE A 97 -13.82 -20.85 -19.80
CA PHE A 97 -14.89 -20.23 -20.56
C PHE A 97 -14.99 -20.78 -21.99
N LYS A 98 -13.86 -20.85 -22.69
CA LYS A 98 -13.78 -21.41 -24.05
C LYS A 98 -14.20 -22.88 -24.10
N LYS A 99 -13.80 -23.66 -23.09
CA LYS A 99 -14.15 -25.09 -22.98
C LYS A 99 -15.66 -25.31 -22.81
N GLU A 100 -16.34 -24.41 -22.12
CA GLU A 100 -17.79 -24.45 -21.94
C GLU A 100 -18.56 -23.90 -23.18
N SER A 101 -17.86 -23.54 -24.25
CA SER A 101 -18.41 -22.99 -25.49
C SER A 101 -19.24 -21.72 -25.29
N TYR A 102 -18.96 -20.95 -24.26
CA TYR A 102 -19.61 -19.66 -24.02
C TYR A 102 -19.10 -18.61 -25.00
N GLN A 103 -19.94 -17.64 -25.30
CA GLN A 103 -19.63 -16.49 -26.13
C GLN A 103 -20.08 -15.20 -25.44
N ILE A 104 -19.30 -14.15 -25.60
CA ILE A 104 -19.70 -12.80 -25.22
C ILE A 104 -20.15 -12.10 -26.49
N PRO A 105 -21.42 -11.69 -26.61
CA PRO A 105 -21.87 -10.93 -27.76
C PRO A 105 -21.13 -9.60 -27.88
N ASP A 106 -20.76 -9.20 -29.11
CA ASP A 106 -19.94 -8.01 -29.37
C ASP A 106 -20.53 -6.72 -28.78
N HIS A 107 -21.85 -6.61 -28.76
CA HIS A 107 -22.53 -5.42 -28.23
C HIS A 107 -22.21 -5.16 -26.74
N PHE A 108 -21.98 -6.18 -25.90
CA PHE A 108 -21.58 -5.99 -24.51
C PHE A 108 -20.17 -5.37 -24.41
N VAL A 109 -19.27 -5.77 -25.32
CA VAL A 109 -17.92 -5.22 -25.37
C VAL A 109 -17.97 -3.77 -25.86
N ASP A 110 -18.79 -3.50 -26.89
CA ASP A 110 -18.98 -2.16 -27.42
C ASP A 110 -19.60 -1.22 -26.39
N GLU A 111 -20.61 -1.67 -25.67
CA GLU A 111 -21.23 -0.94 -24.57
C GLU A 111 -20.21 -0.60 -23.48
N ARG A 112 -19.37 -1.57 -23.09
CA ARG A 112 -18.30 -1.34 -22.11
C ARG A 112 -17.26 -0.30 -22.61
N VAL A 113 -16.88 -0.35 -23.88
CA VAL A 113 -15.98 0.65 -24.47
C VAL A 113 -16.64 2.05 -24.46
N HIS A 114 -17.93 2.14 -24.78
CA HIS A 114 -18.67 3.41 -24.70
C HIS A 114 -18.76 3.95 -23.27
N GLU A 115 -18.95 3.08 -22.27
CA GLU A 115 -18.91 3.47 -20.86
C GLU A 115 -17.56 4.06 -20.48
N ILE A 116 -16.46 3.36 -20.83
CA ILE A 116 -15.09 3.83 -20.53
C ILE A 116 -14.84 5.21 -21.18
N ILE A 117 -15.25 5.39 -22.45
CA ILE A 117 -15.12 6.68 -23.13
C ILE A 117 -15.91 7.77 -22.38
N ARG A 118 -17.13 7.47 -21.94
CA ARG A 118 -17.97 8.41 -21.21
C ARG A 118 -17.40 8.77 -19.83
N GLU A 119 -16.99 7.75 -19.06
CA GLU A 119 -16.56 7.93 -17.68
C GLU A 119 -15.15 8.52 -17.56
N SER A 120 -14.21 8.05 -18.40
CA SER A 120 -12.80 8.42 -18.28
C SER A 120 -12.36 9.51 -19.23
N PHE A 121 -13.11 9.74 -20.33
CA PHE A 121 -12.76 10.70 -21.37
C PHE A 121 -13.87 11.72 -21.65
N GLY A 122 -14.90 11.80 -20.79
CA GLY A 122 -16.00 12.76 -20.96
C GLY A 122 -16.78 12.59 -22.26
N GLY A 123 -16.77 11.40 -22.88
CA GLY A 123 -17.40 11.11 -24.15
C GLY A 123 -16.51 11.39 -25.38
N ASP A 124 -15.30 11.92 -25.21
CA ASP A 124 -14.38 12.22 -26.32
C ASP A 124 -13.66 10.96 -26.82
N ARG A 125 -14.23 10.38 -27.89
CA ARG A 125 -13.65 9.21 -28.55
C ARG A 125 -12.29 9.51 -29.20
N ASN A 126 -12.04 10.72 -29.66
CA ASN A 126 -10.78 11.04 -30.32
C ASN A 126 -9.63 11.06 -29.32
N THR A 127 -9.84 11.66 -28.15
CA THR A 127 -8.87 11.63 -27.06
C THR A 127 -8.63 10.20 -26.56
N PHE A 128 -9.66 9.36 -26.48
CA PHE A 128 -9.52 7.94 -26.16
C PHE A 128 -8.62 7.21 -27.17
N ILE A 129 -8.87 7.34 -28.48
CA ILE A 129 -8.07 6.69 -29.52
C ILE A 129 -6.61 7.15 -29.45
N LYS A 130 -6.35 8.46 -29.36
CA LYS A 130 -4.99 9.01 -29.23
C LYS A 130 -4.28 8.45 -27.99
N THR A 131 -5.00 8.22 -26.90
CA THR A 131 -4.44 7.65 -25.67
C THR A 131 -4.06 6.18 -25.88
N LEU A 132 -4.85 5.40 -26.61
CA LEU A 132 -4.51 4.02 -26.98
C LEU A 132 -3.27 3.99 -27.86
N GLU A 133 -3.21 4.81 -28.90
CA GLU A 133 -2.07 4.91 -29.82
C GLU A 133 -0.78 5.30 -29.08
N ALA A 134 -0.86 6.24 -28.13
CA ALA A 134 0.28 6.64 -27.30
C ALA A 134 0.78 5.49 -26.39
N GLN A 135 -0.06 4.50 -26.14
CA GLN A 135 0.29 3.27 -25.39
C GLN A 135 0.60 2.09 -26.32
N ASN A 136 0.68 2.31 -27.63
CA ASN A 136 0.88 1.30 -28.66
C ASN A 136 -0.22 0.23 -28.71
N TYR A 137 -1.47 0.60 -28.40
CA TYR A 137 -2.64 -0.28 -28.51
C TYR A 137 -3.55 0.15 -29.65
N THR A 138 -4.05 -0.83 -30.38
CA THR A 138 -5.17 -0.64 -31.31
C THR A 138 -6.51 -0.75 -30.58
N LEU A 139 -7.57 -0.18 -31.15
CA LEU A 139 -8.92 -0.36 -30.62
C LEU A 139 -9.34 -1.86 -30.57
N GLY A 140 -8.89 -2.66 -31.54
CA GLY A 140 -9.16 -4.10 -31.58
C GLY A 140 -8.52 -4.85 -30.41
N GLU A 141 -7.26 -4.55 -30.10
CA GLU A 141 -6.56 -5.12 -28.95
C GLU A 141 -7.20 -4.69 -27.62
N PHE A 142 -7.59 -3.43 -27.54
CA PHE A 142 -8.31 -2.93 -26.35
C PHE A 142 -9.64 -3.65 -26.17
N LYS A 143 -10.44 -3.82 -27.23
CA LYS A 143 -11.68 -4.60 -27.16
C LYS A 143 -11.43 -6.06 -26.74
N LYS A 144 -10.36 -6.69 -27.24
CA LYS A 144 -9.96 -8.03 -26.80
C LYS A 144 -9.66 -8.08 -25.31
N MET A 145 -8.89 -7.12 -24.80
CA MET A 145 -8.60 -7.03 -23.35
C MET A 145 -9.87 -6.84 -22.52
N GLU A 146 -10.81 -6.01 -22.96
CA GLU A 146 -12.08 -5.83 -22.27
C GLU A 146 -12.94 -7.08 -22.34
N THR A 147 -12.96 -7.78 -23.47
CA THR A 147 -13.62 -9.10 -23.59
C THR A 147 -13.09 -10.10 -22.58
N GLU A 148 -11.75 -10.22 -22.46
CA GLU A 148 -11.12 -11.11 -21.47
C GLU A 148 -11.46 -10.69 -20.03
N ARG A 149 -11.55 -9.39 -19.75
CA ARG A 149 -11.96 -8.86 -18.44
C ARG A 149 -13.41 -9.23 -18.12
N ILE A 150 -14.32 -9.06 -19.08
CA ILE A 150 -15.74 -9.45 -18.96
C ILE A 150 -15.86 -10.95 -18.71
N ILE A 151 -15.13 -11.78 -19.47
CA ILE A 151 -15.10 -13.23 -19.29
C ILE A 151 -14.69 -13.60 -17.86
N VAL A 152 -13.57 -13.04 -17.39
CA VAL A 152 -13.06 -13.34 -16.04
C VAL A 152 -14.09 -12.96 -14.97
N GLN A 153 -14.70 -11.77 -15.10
CA GLN A 153 -15.71 -11.31 -14.16
C GLN A 153 -16.98 -12.19 -14.18
N ALA A 154 -17.49 -12.52 -15.37
CA ALA A 154 -18.67 -13.37 -15.54
C ALA A 154 -18.44 -14.78 -14.97
N MET A 155 -17.29 -15.39 -15.26
CA MET A 155 -16.94 -16.71 -14.75
C MET A 155 -16.75 -16.70 -13.24
N ARG A 156 -16.13 -15.69 -12.66
CA ARG A 156 -16.05 -15.53 -11.21
C ARG A 156 -17.45 -15.43 -10.60
N SER A 157 -18.31 -14.57 -11.12
CA SER A 157 -19.69 -14.40 -10.63
C SER A 157 -20.52 -15.69 -10.76
N LYS A 158 -20.35 -16.44 -11.84
CA LYS A 158 -21.05 -17.73 -12.06
C LYS A 158 -20.63 -18.78 -11.04
N ASN A 159 -19.32 -18.89 -10.76
CA ASN A 159 -18.77 -19.96 -9.92
C ASN A 159 -18.75 -19.60 -8.43
N VAL A 160 -18.88 -18.31 -8.10
CA VAL A 160 -19.04 -17.82 -6.74
C VAL A 160 -20.52 -17.50 -6.52
N LYS A 161 -21.37 -18.54 -6.42
CA LYS A 161 -22.76 -18.36 -6.02
C LYS A 161 -22.77 -17.96 -4.54
N LEU A 162 -22.87 -16.68 -4.29
CA LEU A 162 -23.03 -16.14 -2.95
C LEU A 162 -24.37 -16.62 -2.38
N GLN A 163 -24.30 -17.31 -1.24
CA GLN A 163 -25.45 -17.36 -0.37
C GLN A 163 -25.65 -15.92 0.13
N THR A 164 -26.79 -15.34 -0.21
CA THR A 164 -27.13 -13.95 0.13
C THR A 164 -27.32 -13.74 1.63
N ILE A 165 -27.33 -14.82 2.42
CA ILE A 165 -27.61 -14.78 3.85
C ILE A 165 -26.53 -15.61 4.59
N ALA A 166 -25.82 -14.95 5.50
CA ALA A 166 -24.96 -15.65 6.43
C ALA A 166 -25.80 -16.44 7.45
N SER A 167 -25.36 -17.65 7.81
CA SER A 167 -26.05 -18.43 8.84
C SER A 167 -26.06 -17.65 10.16
N PRO A 168 -27.25 -17.47 10.81
CA PRO A 168 -27.34 -16.77 12.11
C PRO A 168 -26.40 -17.34 13.16
N THR A 169 -26.21 -18.66 13.18
CA THR A 169 -25.28 -19.34 14.09
C THR A 169 -23.84 -18.92 13.85
N LYS A 170 -23.41 -18.83 12.57
CA LYS A 170 -22.05 -18.36 12.23
C LYS A 170 -21.86 -16.88 12.60
N VAL A 171 -22.89 -16.06 12.50
CA VAL A 171 -22.85 -14.64 12.87
C VAL A 171 -22.64 -14.48 14.39
N ASP A 172 -23.38 -15.25 15.20
CA ASP A 172 -23.26 -15.26 16.66
C ASP A 172 -21.88 -15.78 17.09
N GLU A 173 -21.43 -16.88 16.50
CA GLU A 173 -20.09 -17.45 16.76
C GLU A 173 -18.97 -16.44 16.42
N TYR A 174 -19.10 -15.77 15.26
CA TYR A 174 -18.14 -14.76 14.86
C TYR A 174 -18.06 -13.61 15.85
N TYR A 175 -19.19 -13.08 16.30
CA TYR A 175 -19.25 -12.01 17.28
C TYR A 175 -18.58 -12.42 18.60
N ARG A 176 -18.83 -13.65 19.07
CA ARG A 176 -18.22 -14.15 20.32
C ARG A 176 -16.72 -14.37 20.23
N THR A 177 -16.26 -14.88 19.08
CA THR A 177 -14.83 -15.20 18.89
C THR A 177 -13.98 -14.01 18.50
N HIS A 178 -14.59 -12.94 17.96
CA HIS A 178 -13.91 -11.73 17.48
C HIS A 178 -14.42 -10.47 18.20
N HIS A 179 -14.72 -10.58 19.47
CA HIS A 179 -15.27 -9.51 20.30
C HIS A 179 -14.41 -8.23 20.27
N ASP A 180 -13.10 -8.39 20.16
CA ASP A 180 -12.13 -7.30 20.09
C ASP A 180 -12.29 -6.42 18.83
N GLU A 181 -12.77 -6.99 17.71
CA GLU A 181 -13.02 -6.24 16.49
C GLU A 181 -14.19 -5.23 16.64
N PHE A 182 -15.10 -5.50 17.57
CA PHE A 182 -16.29 -4.67 17.83
C PHE A 182 -16.10 -3.74 19.02
N THR A 183 -14.93 -3.80 19.66
CA THR A 183 -14.58 -2.95 20.80
C THR A 183 -13.70 -1.80 20.31
N THR A 184 -14.16 -0.58 20.49
CA THR A 184 -13.32 0.60 20.24
C THR A 184 -12.24 0.67 21.30
N LYS A 185 -10.99 0.84 20.88
CA LYS A 185 -9.88 0.97 21.83
C LYS A 185 -10.11 2.17 22.75
N GLU A 186 -9.97 1.92 24.04
CA GLU A 186 -10.03 2.98 25.03
C GLU A 186 -8.82 3.91 24.88
N GLN A 187 -9.07 5.21 24.78
CA GLN A 187 -8.05 6.24 24.68
C GLN A 187 -8.29 7.32 25.71
N VAL A 188 -7.22 7.86 26.26
CA VAL A 188 -7.26 9.02 27.17
C VAL A 188 -6.45 10.15 26.56
N LYS A 189 -6.97 11.39 26.64
CA LYS A 189 -6.23 12.60 26.32
C LYS A 189 -5.46 13.00 27.57
N LEU A 190 -4.14 12.80 27.52
CA LEU A 190 -3.28 12.90 28.70
C LEU A 190 -2.41 14.15 28.68
N ARG A 191 -2.31 14.80 29.82
CA ARG A 191 -1.20 15.71 30.16
C ARG A 191 -0.35 15.14 31.27
N LEU A 192 0.95 15.42 31.24
CA LEU A 192 1.89 14.83 32.18
C LEU A 192 2.95 15.87 32.58
N ILE A 193 3.28 15.91 33.87
CA ILE A 193 4.45 16.59 34.43
C ILE A 193 5.38 15.53 34.97
N MET A 194 6.65 15.54 34.56
CA MET A 194 7.70 14.65 35.03
C MET A 194 8.76 15.46 35.76
N ILE A 195 9.11 15.03 36.97
CA ILE A 195 10.14 15.63 37.81
C ILE A 195 11.15 14.54 38.14
N PRO A 196 12.39 14.60 37.61
CA PRO A 196 13.39 13.57 37.87
C PRO A 196 13.93 13.65 39.30
N LYS A 197 14.26 12.49 39.87
CA LYS A 197 15.00 12.40 41.12
C LYS A 197 16.49 12.47 40.82
N HIS A 198 17.11 13.58 41.11
CA HIS A 198 18.58 13.71 40.99
C HIS A 198 19.25 13.07 42.21
N GLU A 199 19.80 11.87 42.05
CA GLU A 199 20.43 11.09 43.14
C GLU A 199 21.79 11.67 43.56
N GLU A 200 22.50 12.35 42.64
CA GLU A 200 23.88 12.82 42.87
C GLU A 200 24.02 13.94 43.91
N SER A 201 22.93 14.54 44.35
CA SER A 201 22.99 15.72 45.26
C SER A 201 22.36 15.51 46.62
N GLY A 202 21.98 14.29 47.01
CA GLY A 202 21.29 14.05 48.29
C GLY A 202 19.88 14.68 48.39
N ASN A 203 19.32 15.15 47.30
CA ASN A 203 18.15 16.04 47.22
C ASN A 203 16.84 15.32 46.85
N ALA A 204 16.74 13.99 46.97
CA ALA A 204 15.46 13.29 46.67
C ALA A 204 14.28 13.82 47.47
N SER A 205 14.51 14.35 48.68
CA SER A 205 13.53 15.03 49.50
C SER A 205 13.09 16.36 48.93
N VAL A 206 13.98 17.08 48.23
CA VAL A 206 13.69 18.40 47.64
C VAL A 206 12.79 18.21 46.41
N GLN A 207 13.09 17.27 45.50
CA GLN A 207 12.26 17.00 44.33
C GLN A 207 10.89 16.45 44.72
N LYS A 208 10.79 15.61 45.79
CA LYS A 208 9.50 15.21 46.30
C LYS A 208 8.72 16.40 46.82
N GLY A 209 9.35 17.27 47.62
CA GLY A 209 8.75 18.53 48.08
C GLY A 209 8.28 19.42 46.93
N MET A 210 9.08 19.53 45.83
CA MET A 210 8.68 20.23 44.64
C MET A 210 7.44 19.60 43.98
N ALA A 211 7.39 18.29 43.85
CA ALA A 211 6.23 17.59 43.28
C ALA A 211 4.97 17.81 44.14
N GLU A 212 5.12 17.79 45.48
CA GLU A 212 4.04 18.08 46.44
C GLU A 212 3.57 19.55 46.34
N GLU A 213 4.47 20.50 46.20
CA GLU A 213 4.15 21.91 46.00
C GLU A 213 3.40 22.13 44.68
N ILE A 214 3.88 21.53 43.58
CA ILE A 214 3.20 21.59 42.28
C ILE A 214 1.79 21.02 42.37
N LEU A 215 1.64 19.84 42.97
CA LEU A 215 0.33 19.22 43.17
C LEU A 215 -0.58 20.10 44.04
N GLY A 216 -0.04 20.74 45.07
CA GLY A 216 -0.73 21.69 45.93
C GLY A 216 -1.22 22.94 45.16
N LYS A 217 -0.40 23.49 44.24
CA LYS A 217 -0.79 24.60 43.36
C LYS A 217 -1.88 24.18 42.37
N LEU A 218 -1.71 23.03 41.74
CA LEU A 218 -2.68 22.46 40.80
C LEU A 218 -4.03 22.19 41.47
N SER A 219 -4.04 21.68 42.70
CA SER A 219 -5.29 21.45 43.46
C SER A 219 -6.03 22.76 43.83
N LYS A 220 -5.32 23.89 43.89
CA LYS A 220 -5.87 25.23 44.09
C LYS A 220 -6.27 25.91 42.78
N GLY A 221 -6.19 25.23 41.64
CA GLY A 221 -6.65 25.74 40.35
C GLY A 221 -5.55 26.36 39.46
N ALA A 222 -4.29 26.15 39.78
CA ALA A 222 -3.19 26.59 38.88
C ALA A 222 -3.30 25.91 37.52
N ASP A 223 -2.88 26.62 36.44
CA ASP A 223 -2.90 26.07 35.11
C ASP A 223 -1.89 24.94 34.95
N PHE A 224 -2.38 23.76 34.55
CA PHE A 224 -1.55 22.57 34.38
C PHE A 224 -0.50 22.77 33.26
N ALA A 225 -0.87 23.41 32.16
CA ALA A 225 0.03 23.62 31.04
C ALA A 225 1.18 24.55 31.42
N GLY A 226 0.89 25.66 32.11
CA GLY A 226 1.91 26.58 32.62
C GLY A 226 2.84 25.91 33.64
N MET A 227 2.29 25.09 34.55
CA MET A 227 3.11 24.34 35.50
C MET A 227 4.00 23.30 34.79
N ALA A 228 3.51 22.61 33.76
CA ALA A 228 4.30 21.69 32.96
C ALA A 228 5.44 22.38 32.21
N GLN A 229 5.19 23.53 31.64
CA GLN A 229 6.23 24.33 30.93
C GLN A 229 7.34 24.78 31.86
N ILE A 230 7.03 25.10 33.12
CA ILE A 230 8.01 25.62 34.09
C ILE A 230 8.79 24.47 34.74
N TYR A 231 8.11 23.40 35.15
CA TYR A 231 8.68 22.39 36.04
C TYR A 231 8.89 21.01 35.44
N SER A 232 8.27 20.68 34.29
CA SER A 232 8.42 19.36 33.69
C SER A 232 9.75 19.23 32.94
N GLU A 233 10.36 18.06 33.04
CA GLU A 233 11.53 17.67 32.23
C GLU A 233 11.14 16.63 31.16
N ASP A 234 9.84 16.45 30.92
CA ASP A 234 9.33 15.57 29.87
C ASP A 234 9.43 16.21 28.47
N SER A 235 9.48 15.38 27.44
CA SER A 235 9.53 15.79 26.03
C SER A 235 8.32 16.64 25.57
N ALA A 236 7.19 16.53 26.25
CA ALA A 236 6.00 17.34 25.98
C ALA A 236 5.95 18.66 26.78
N ARG A 237 7.03 19.04 27.50
CA ARG A 237 7.12 20.26 28.32
C ARG A 237 6.62 21.50 27.57
N ASP A 238 7.19 21.76 26.39
CA ASP A 238 6.91 22.97 25.61
C ASP A 238 5.46 23.04 25.11
N ARG A 239 4.78 21.89 25.05
CA ARG A 239 3.38 21.77 24.73
C ARG A 239 2.47 21.75 25.99
N GLY A 240 2.99 22.18 27.13
CA GLY A 240 2.25 22.17 28.39
C GLY A 240 1.96 20.76 28.91
N GLY A 241 2.87 19.82 28.66
CA GLY A 241 2.75 18.41 29.04
C GLY A 241 1.77 17.61 28.21
N ASP A 242 1.25 18.10 27.08
CA ASP A 242 0.23 17.45 26.26
C ASP A 242 0.84 16.28 25.44
N TRP A 243 0.44 15.07 25.79
CA TRP A 243 0.75 13.81 25.10
C TRP A 243 -0.29 13.46 24.04
N GLY A 244 -1.38 14.21 23.95
CA GLY A 244 -2.50 13.91 23.05
C GLY A 244 -3.30 12.69 23.47
N TRP A 245 -3.90 12.01 22.48
CA TRP A 245 -4.64 10.77 22.68
C TRP A 245 -3.72 9.57 22.73
N ILE A 246 -3.75 8.84 23.83
CA ILE A 246 -2.95 7.63 24.03
C ILE A 246 -3.85 6.41 24.26
N GLU A 247 -3.41 5.26 23.72
CA GLU A 247 -4.06 3.96 23.90
C GLU A 247 -3.47 3.21 25.08
N ARG A 248 -4.18 2.19 25.55
CA ARG A 248 -3.60 1.24 26.50
C ARG A 248 -2.31 0.61 25.94
N LYS A 249 -1.41 0.28 26.83
CA LYS A 249 -0.05 -0.26 26.53
C LYS A 249 0.91 0.74 25.91
N THR A 250 0.56 2.03 25.85
CA THR A 250 1.47 3.10 25.42
C THR A 250 2.36 3.57 26.58
N LEU A 251 1.82 3.58 27.79
CA LEU A 251 2.54 4.00 29.00
C LEU A 251 3.07 2.79 29.78
N ALA A 252 4.07 3.04 30.63
CA ALA A 252 4.47 2.08 31.64
C ALA A 252 3.29 1.73 32.56
N ALA A 253 3.18 0.45 32.97
CA ALA A 253 2.03 -0.08 33.68
C ALA A 253 1.58 0.75 34.91
N PRO A 254 2.46 1.30 35.78
CA PRO A 254 2.03 2.13 36.91
C PRO A 254 1.35 3.43 36.46
N LEU A 255 1.87 4.09 35.42
CA LEU A 255 1.32 5.34 34.86
C LEU A 255 0.02 5.05 34.11
N GLU A 256 -0.02 3.97 33.32
CA GLU A 256 -1.21 3.53 32.59
C GLU A 256 -2.38 3.27 33.55
N LYS A 257 -2.14 2.51 34.62
CA LYS A 257 -3.16 2.23 35.62
C LYS A 257 -3.77 3.49 36.19
N VAL A 258 -2.97 4.52 36.47
CA VAL A 258 -3.45 5.80 37.01
C VAL A 258 -4.19 6.57 35.91
N ALA A 259 -3.61 6.74 34.70
CA ALA A 259 -4.20 7.52 33.62
C ALA A 259 -5.59 7.01 33.21
N PHE A 260 -5.75 5.70 33.04
CA PHE A 260 -7.02 5.12 32.60
C PHE A 260 -8.09 5.05 33.71
N ASN A 261 -7.69 4.99 34.97
CA ASN A 261 -8.64 5.03 36.09
C ASN A 261 -9.00 6.44 36.57
N LEU A 262 -8.19 7.47 36.20
CA LEU A 262 -8.44 8.84 36.62
C LEU A 262 -9.68 9.41 35.90
N PRO A 263 -10.65 10.03 36.58
CA PRO A 263 -11.77 10.68 35.92
C PRO A 263 -11.34 11.85 35.03
N VAL A 264 -12.16 12.18 34.03
CA VAL A 264 -11.95 13.34 33.14
C VAL A 264 -11.83 14.63 33.96
N ALA A 265 -10.95 15.51 33.54
CA ALA A 265 -10.60 16.78 34.17
C ALA A 265 -9.98 16.66 35.59
N ARG A 266 -9.61 15.46 36.02
CA ARG A 266 -8.95 15.23 37.30
C ARG A 266 -7.44 15.14 37.17
N ILE A 267 -6.75 15.52 38.25
CA ILE A 267 -5.30 15.41 38.42
C ILE A 267 -5.04 14.24 39.35
N SER A 268 -3.99 13.46 39.06
CA SER A 268 -3.60 12.31 39.87
C SER A 268 -2.87 12.76 41.14
N SER A 269 -2.74 11.83 42.11
CA SER A 269 -1.68 11.90 43.09
C SER A 269 -0.31 11.77 42.39
N ILE A 270 0.77 12.04 43.11
CA ILE A 270 2.13 11.81 42.64
C ILE A 270 2.34 10.33 42.41
N VAL A 271 2.77 9.94 41.23
CA VAL A 271 3.13 8.56 40.85
C VAL A 271 4.64 8.50 40.74
N GLU A 272 5.24 7.60 41.51
CA GLU A 272 6.67 7.35 41.48
C GLU A 272 6.97 6.18 40.55
N TYR A 273 7.80 6.42 39.53
CA TYR A 273 8.22 5.38 38.59
C TYR A 273 9.56 5.74 37.95
N ASN A 274 10.44 4.73 37.79
CA ASN A 274 11.73 4.82 37.12
C ASN A 274 12.55 6.07 37.51
N ASN A 275 12.72 6.24 38.81
CA ASN A 275 13.47 7.36 39.38
C ASN A 275 12.93 8.77 39.06
N ASN A 276 11.62 8.88 38.80
CA ASN A 276 10.93 10.13 38.53
C ASN A 276 9.61 10.20 39.32
N TYR A 277 9.15 11.43 39.55
CA TYR A 277 7.81 11.74 40.03
C TYR A 277 6.95 12.22 38.88
N TYR A 278 5.74 11.68 38.76
CA TYR A 278 4.80 12.01 37.70
C TYR A 278 3.50 12.54 38.30
N ILE A 279 2.97 13.62 37.72
CA ILE A 279 1.63 14.12 37.96
C ILE A 279 0.89 14.07 36.63
N LEU A 280 -0.24 13.37 36.60
CA LEU A 280 -1.05 13.14 35.40
C LEU A 280 -2.36 13.92 35.49
N LYS A 281 -2.84 14.40 34.34
CA LYS A 281 -4.16 14.95 34.16
C LYS A 281 -4.80 14.35 32.94
N VAL A 282 -6.02 13.89 33.06
CA VAL A 282 -6.84 13.39 31.95
C VAL A 282 -7.76 14.50 31.50
N ASP A 283 -7.56 15.04 30.32
CA ASP A 283 -8.39 16.09 29.76
C ASP A 283 -9.71 15.53 29.19
N ASP A 284 -9.65 14.31 28.58
CA ASP A 284 -10.80 13.67 27.97
C ASP A 284 -10.59 12.16 27.84
N LYS A 285 -11.66 11.39 27.60
CA LYS A 285 -11.65 9.94 27.36
C LYS A 285 -12.55 9.59 26.19
N ARG A 286 -12.13 8.63 25.38
CA ARG A 286 -12.95 8.11 24.29
C ARG A 286 -12.70 6.61 24.06
N GLY A 287 -13.64 5.94 23.39
CA GLY A 287 -13.56 4.50 23.14
C GLY A 287 -13.90 3.66 24.37
N GLY A 288 -13.45 2.42 24.37
CA GLY A 288 -13.78 1.45 25.44
C GLY A 288 -15.23 0.95 25.37
N THR A 289 -15.96 1.28 24.29
CA THR A 289 -17.33 0.80 24.08
C THR A 289 -17.32 -0.35 23.08
N THR A 290 -18.05 -1.41 23.39
CA THR A 290 -18.24 -2.55 22.50
C THR A 290 -19.60 -2.40 21.83
N LYS A 291 -19.63 -2.47 20.48
CA LYS A 291 -20.89 -2.57 19.74
C LYS A 291 -21.65 -3.78 20.21
N SER A 292 -22.92 -3.64 20.48
CA SER A 292 -23.80 -4.76 20.79
C SER A 292 -23.89 -5.71 19.58
N PHE A 293 -24.29 -6.96 19.84
CA PHE A 293 -24.53 -7.92 18.75
C PHE A 293 -25.50 -7.38 17.69
N ALA A 294 -26.55 -6.67 18.11
CA ALA A 294 -27.53 -6.08 17.21
C ALA A 294 -26.91 -5.04 16.27
N GLU A 295 -26.01 -4.20 16.78
CA GLU A 295 -25.30 -3.17 16.01
C GLU A 295 -24.22 -3.77 15.08
N ALA A 296 -23.52 -4.83 15.52
CA ALA A 296 -22.46 -5.48 14.76
C ALA A 296 -22.99 -6.46 13.71
N ARG A 297 -24.21 -6.94 13.87
CA ARG A 297 -24.78 -8.05 13.07
C ARG A 297 -24.66 -7.82 11.56
N ALA A 298 -25.09 -6.68 11.05
CA ALA A 298 -25.08 -6.40 9.61
C ALA A 298 -23.64 -6.35 9.03
N GLU A 299 -22.69 -5.84 9.82
CA GLU A 299 -21.27 -5.81 9.47
C GLU A 299 -20.68 -7.22 9.42
N ILE A 300 -21.02 -8.06 10.39
CA ILE A 300 -20.60 -9.47 10.46
C ILE A 300 -21.17 -10.26 9.29
N GLU A 301 -22.49 -10.13 9.02
CA GLU A 301 -23.14 -10.80 7.89
C GLU A 301 -22.44 -10.47 6.57
N LYS A 302 -22.17 -9.19 6.32
CA LYS A 302 -21.44 -8.75 5.13
C LYS A 302 -20.03 -9.34 5.06
N LYS A 303 -19.29 -9.34 6.18
CA LYS A 303 -17.94 -9.89 6.27
C LYS A 303 -17.92 -11.40 6.03
N LEU A 304 -18.84 -12.15 6.64
CA LEU A 304 -18.96 -13.60 6.44
C LEU A 304 -19.30 -13.97 5.00
N ILE A 305 -20.25 -13.24 4.37
CA ILE A 305 -20.57 -13.42 2.96
C ILE A 305 -19.33 -13.18 2.08
N GLN A 306 -18.56 -12.16 2.38
CA GLN A 306 -17.35 -11.82 1.65
C GLN A 306 -16.24 -12.88 1.80
N LEU A 307 -16.03 -13.38 3.03
CA LEU A 307 -15.09 -14.46 3.31
C LEU A 307 -15.50 -15.79 2.61
N GLU A 308 -16.77 -16.12 2.63
CA GLU A 308 -17.28 -17.30 1.93
C GLU A 308 -17.10 -17.17 0.40
N ALA A 309 -17.34 -15.97 -0.14
CA ALA A 309 -17.08 -15.68 -1.55
C ALA A 309 -15.61 -15.90 -1.94
N GLN A 310 -14.70 -15.39 -1.13
CA GLN A 310 -13.26 -15.59 -1.33
C GLN A 310 -12.88 -17.05 -1.27
N HIS A 311 -13.37 -17.78 -0.27
CA HIS A 311 -13.13 -19.21 -0.13
C HIS A 311 -13.64 -20.03 -1.32
N LEU A 312 -14.86 -19.75 -1.79
CA LEU A 312 -15.42 -20.40 -2.98
C LEU A 312 -14.59 -20.10 -4.23
N GLN A 313 -14.15 -18.85 -4.39
CA GLN A 313 -13.28 -18.46 -5.51
C GLN A 313 -11.94 -19.18 -5.45
N GLU A 314 -11.29 -19.23 -4.30
CA GLU A 314 -10.01 -19.93 -4.11
C GLU A 314 -10.12 -21.43 -4.40
N ARG A 315 -11.16 -22.08 -3.91
CA ARG A 315 -11.43 -23.50 -4.19
C ARG A 315 -11.66 -23.76 -5.67
N TRP A 316 -12.42 -22.89 -6.34
CA TRP A 316 -12.65 -23.00 -7.77
C TRP A 316 -11.35 -22.83 -8.56
N LEU A 317 -10.55 -21.79 -8.26
CA LEU A 317 -9.26 -21.58 -8.91
C LEU A 317 -8.29 -22.73 -8.63
N ALA A 318 -8.24 -23.25 -7.42
CA ALA A 318 -7.43 -24.43 -7.08
C ALA A 318 -7.84 -25.65 -7.93
N SER A 319 -9.15 -25.84 -8.16
CA SER A 319 -9.66 -26.89 -9.06
C SER A 319 -9.27 -26.68 -10.53
N LEU A 320 -9.17 -25.42 -11.00
CA LEU A 320 -8.68 -25.14 -12.36
C LEU A 320 -7.18 -25.43 -12.46
N ARG A 321 -6.39 -24.97 -11.49
CA ARG A 321 -4.93 -25.20 -11.46
C ARG A 321 -4.56 -26.68 -11.39
N SER A 322 -5.28 -27.48 -10.61
CA SER A 322 -5.01 -28.93 -10.46
C SER A 322 -5.22 -29.74 -11.74
N LYS A 323 -5.99 -29.20 -12.68
CA LYS A 323 -6.29 -29.85 -13.99
C LYS A 323 -5.47 -29.29 -15.14
N ALA A 324 -4.61 -28.30 -14.88
CA ALA A 324 -3.85 -27.60 -15.88
C ALA A 324 -2.35 -27.96 -15.83
N TYR A 325 -1.71 -27.89 -16.98
CA TYR A 325 -0.26 -27.91 -17.07
C TYR A 325 0.24 -26.46 -16.94
N ILE A 326 0.98 -26.20 -15.87
CA ILE A 326 1.54 -24.86 -15.58
C ILE A 326 3.04 -25.01 -15.38
N ARG A 327 3.82 -24.23 -16.14
CA ARG A 327 5.28 -24.15 -16.00
C ARG A 327 5.67 -22.67 -15.88
N THR A 328 6.37 -22.32 -14.83
CA THR A 328 6.93 -20.97 -14.59
C THR A 328 8.43 -20.96 -14.82
N PHE A 329 9.00 -19.80 -15.21
CA PHE A 329 10.42 -19.62 -15.56
C PHE A 329 11.10 -18.55 -14.70
#